data_f0826df461e2c0e877ca5c682fd02d62
#
_entry.id   f0826df461e2c0e877ca5c682fd02d62
#
_cell.length_a   1.000
_cell.length_b   1.000
_cell.length_c   1.000
_cell.angle_alpha   90.00
_cell.angle_beta   90.00
_cell.angle_gamma   90.00
#
_symmetry.space_group_name_H-M   'P 1'
#
loop_
_entity.id
_entity.type
_entity.pdbx_description
1 polymer ?
#
loop_
_entity_poly.entity_id
_entity_poly.type
_entity_poly.pdbx_seq_one_letter_code
_entity_poly.pdbx_strand_id
1 'polypeptide(L)'
;IDKLTEQFEPFEPDFKKKFQKYIDECAKTYNDTANIVIKQNFNSLMHYVQTLLKVNPYHVPKLWRSFWDQVIRYFDSKEAQQIISLVSFFLGRTPFDTPAIYTLLSHIEFQHDGYYNVKGGMYKIVEGLVKELEKANVQIIYNTEIVNYESKGKKITAFIDQTGKKW
;
A
#
# COMPACT_ATOMS: atom_id res chain seq x y z
N ILE A 1 15.02 -15.54 0.58
CA ILE A 1 14.72 -16.22 -0.70
C ILE A 1 15.01 -17.72 -0.61
N ASP A 2 16.16 -18.14 -0.07
CA ASP A 2 16.56 -19.56 -0.07
C ASP A 2 15.56 -20.46 0.67
N LYS A 3 15.07 -20.05 1.85
CA LYS A 3 14.02 -20.81 2.57
C LYS A 3 12.70 -20.93 1.80
N LEU A 4 12.32 -19.87 1.07
CA LEU A 4 11.17 -19.90 0.18
C LEU A 4 11.40 -20.87 -0.98
N THR A 5 12.60 -20.86 -1.55
CA THR A 5 12.98 -21.79 -2.62
C THR A 5 12.86 -23.26 -2.17
N GLU A 6 13.41 -23.59 -1.01
CA GLU A 6 13.30 -24.96 -0.43
C GLU A 6 11.85 -25.41 -0.29
N GLN A 7 10.95 -24.50 0.08
CA GLN A 7 9.53 -24.81 0.28
C GLN A 7 8.76 -24.93 -1.03
N PHE A 8 9.08 -24.14 -2.04
CA PHE A 8 8.29 -24.05 -3.26
C PHE A 8 8.84 -24.86 -4.44
N GLU A 9 10.14 -25.16 -4.48
CA GLU A 9 10.75 -25.95 -5.56
C GLU A 9 10.03 -27.28 -5.85
N PRO A 10 9.47 -28.01 -4.83
CA PRO A 10 8.71 -29.25 -5.09
C PRO A 10 7.41 -29.02 -5.88
N PHE A 11 6.81 -27.83 -5.80
CA PHE A 11 5.54 -27.49 -6.45
C PHE A 11 5.75 -26.64 -7.72
N GLU A 12 6.81 -25.85 -7.75
CA GLU A 12 7.11 -24.90 -8.80
C GLU A 12 8.56 -25.08 -9.26
N PRO A 13 8.81 -25.91 -10.30
CA PRO A 13 10.15 -26.08 -10.83
C PRO A 13 10.78 -24.75 -11.25
N ASP A 14 12.09 -24.60 -11.00
CA ASP A 14 12.82 -23.35 -11.22
C ASP A 14 12.27 -22.14 -10.40
N PHE A 15 11.65 -22.39 -9.23
CA PHE A 15 11.04 -21.33 -8.42
C PHE A 15 11.98 -20.17 -8.16
N LYS A 16 13.22 -20.44 -7.76
CA LYS A 16 14.21 -19.37 -7.48
C LYS A 16 14.40 -18.42 -8.64
N LYS A 17 14.52 -18.95 -9.85
CA LYS A 17 14.72 -18.16 -11.07
C LYS A 17 13.47 -17.37 -11.46
N LYS A 18 12.30 -18.00 -11.39
CA LYS A 18 10.99 -17.37 -11.66
C LYS A 18 10.71 -16.26 -10.65
N PHE A 19 10.94 -16.54 -9.37
CA PHE A 19 10.77 -15.58 -8.29
C PHE A 19 11.69 -14.38 -8.42
N GLN A 20 12.98 -14.59 -8.70
CA GLN A 20 13.91 -13.49 -8.91
C GLN A 20 13.47 -12.60 -10.07
N LYS A 21 13.09 -13.18 -11.20
CA LYS A 21 12.59 -12.44 -12.36
C LYS A 21 11.32 -11.64 -12.02
N TYR A 22 10.41 -12.22 -11.25
CA TYR A 22 9.20 -11.54 -10.78
C TYR A 22 9.55 -10.35 -9.88
N ILE A 23 10.41 -10.53 -8.91
CA ILE A 23 10.80 -9.49 -7.96
C ILE A 23 11.60 -8.37 -8.64
N ASP A 24 12.48 -8.68 -9.59
CA ASP A 24 13.20 -7.66 -10.37
C ASP A 24 12.23 -6.76 -11.15
N GLU A 25 11.17 -7.34 -11.72
CA GLU A 25 10.11 -6.59 -12.38
C GLU A 25 9.30 -5.74 -11.39
N CYS A 26 9.03 -6.25 -10.19
CA CYS A 26 8.39 -5.50 -9.12
C CYS A 26 9.25 -4.34 -8.64
N ALA A 27 10.56 -4.57 -8.45
CA ALA A 27 11.55 -3.56 -8.09
C ALA A 27 11.63 -2.44 -9.13
N LYS A 28 11.67 -2.79 -10.42
CA LYS A 28 11.63 -1.82 -11.51
C LYS A 28 10.38 -0.94 -11.43
N THR A 29 9.22 -1.58 -11.23
CA THR A 29 7.95 -0.85 -11.10
C THR A 29 7.99 0.11 -9.91
N TYR A 30 8.49 -0.34 -8.76
CA TYR A 30 8.64 0.48 -7.56
C TYR A 30 9.57 1.67 -7.81
N ASN A 31 10.78 1.44 -8.33
CA ASN A 31 11.77 2.49 -8.56
C ASN A 31 11.29 3.54 -9.56
N ASP A 32 10.58 3.13 -10.61
CA ASP A 32 10.06 4.02 -11.64
C ASP A 32 8.85 4.85 -11.16
N THR A 33 8.14 4.41 -10.09
CA THR A 33 6.89 5.06 -9.64
C THR A 33 6.95 5.68 -8.25
N ALA A 34 7.84 5.21 -7.37
CA ALA A 34 7.85 5.60 -5.96
C ALA A 34 7.97 7.12 -5.75
N ASN A 35 8.95 7.77 -6.38
CA ASN A 35 9.19 9.19 -6.22
C ASN A 35 8.28 10.06 -7.09
N ILE A 36 7.76 9.51 -8.19
CA ILE A 36 6.95 10.24 -9.16
C ILE A 36 5.47 10.25 -8.75
N VAL A 37 4.97 9.13 -8.22
CA VAL A 37 3.53 8.96 -7.92
C VAL A 37 3.29 8.75 -6.43
N ILE A 38 3.96 7.76 -5.80
CA ILE A 38 3.60 7.28 -4.45
C ILE A 38 3.89 8.33 -3.38
N LYS A 39 5.01 9.04 -3.49
CA LYS A 39 5.44 10.05 -2.51
C LYS A 39 4.93 11.46 -2.81
N GLN A 40 4.01 11.62 -3.77
CA GLN A 40 3.48 12.92 -4.15
C GLN A 40 2.09 13.19 -3.57
N ASN A 41 1.84 14.45 -3.25
CA ASN A 41 0.50 14.95 -2.95
C ASN A 41 -0.08 15.65 -4.18
N PHE A 42 -1.25 15.19 -4.63
CA PHE A 42 -1.92 15.74 -5.80
C PHE A 42 -2.93 16.79 -5.39
N ASN A 43 -2.57 18.07 -5.49
CA ASN A 43 -3.43 19.20 -5.12
C ASN A 43 -4.36 19.66 -6.26
N SER A 44 -4.15 19.17 -7.48
CA SER A 44 -4.99 19.48 -8.65
C SER A 44 -4.95 18.36 -9.67
N LEU A 45 -6.02 18.25 -10.47
CA LEU A 45 -6.11 17.29 -11.57
C LEU A 45 -5.00 17.53 -12.61
N MET A 46 -4.66 18.80 -12.89
CA MET A 46 -3.60 19.14 -13.83
C MET A 46 -2.23 18.62 -13.36
N HIS A 47 -1.92 18.78 -12.08
CA HIS A 47 -0.68 18.25 -11.49
C HIS A 47 -0.64 16.73 -11.57
N TYR A 48 -1.78 16.07 -11.30
CA TYR A 48 -1.89 14.62 -11.43
C TYR A 48 -1.60 14.14 -12.86
N VAL A 49 -2.25 14.72 -13.86
CA VAL A 49 -2.04 14.37 -15.28
C VAL A 49 -0.59 14.61 -15.70
N GLN A 50 -0.01 15.77 -15.36
CA GLN A 50 1.41 16.08 -15.67
C GLN A 50 2.36 15.09 -15.03
N THR A 51 2.04 14.61 -13.83
CA THR A 51 2.85 13.61 -13.11
C THR A 51 2.75 12.24 -13.79
N LEU A 52 1.55 11.83 -14.19
CA LEU A 52 1.35 10.57 -14.92
C LEU A 52 2.10 10.54 -16.26
N LEU A 53 2.22 11.66 -16.95
CA LEU A 53 3.00 11.76 -18.20
C LEU A 53 4.51 11.52 -18.01
N LYS A 54 5.02 11.63 -16.77
CA LYS A 54 6.42 11.35 -16.44
C LYS A 54 6.66 9.86 -16.12
N VAL A 55 5.59 9.09 -15.88
CA VAL A 55 5.70 7.66 -15.61
C VAL A 55 6.09 6.93 -16.89
N ASN A 56 7.03 6.00 -16.79
CA ASN A 56 7.47 5.20 -17.90
C ASN A 56 6.28 4.46 -18.55
N PRO A 57 6.01 4.64 -19.86
CA PRO A 57 4.90 4.00 -20.56
C PRO A 57 4.88 2.47 -20.46
N TYR A 58 6.02 1.85 -20.15
CA TYR A 58 6.14 0.43 -19.88
C TYR A 58 5.17 -0.08 -18.81
N HIS A 59 4.79 0.77 -17.83
CA HIS A 59 3.88 0.41 -16.75
C HIS A 59 2.41 0.60 -17.08
N VAL A 60 2.09 1.27 -18.18
CA VAL A 60 0.70 1.58 -18.57
C VAL A 60 -0.19 0.33 -18.68
N PRO A 61 0.23 -0.79 -19.30
CA PRO A 61 -0.58 -2.00 -19.34
C PRO A 61 -0.90 -2.60 -17.96
N LYS A 62 -0.06 -2.32 -16.95
CA LYS A 62 -0.28 -2.80 -15.58
C LYS A 62 -1.44 -2.11 -14.86
N LEU A 63 -1.95 -1.01 -15.38
CA LEU A 63 -3.11 -0.31 -14.82
C LEU A 63 -4.43 -1.04 -15.13
N TRP A 64 -4.48 -1.79 -16.25
CA TRP A 64 -5.68 -2.52 -16.69
C TRP A 64 -5.60 -4.03 -16.47
N ARG A 65 -4.39 -4.59 -16.38
CA ARG A 65 -4.18 -5.99 -16.04
C ARG A 65 -4.43 -6.21 -14.55
N SER A 66 -4.97 -7.37 -14.16
CA SER A 66 -5.10 -7.72 -12.74
C SER A 66 -3.76 -8.16 -12.13
N PHE A 67 -3.66 -8.08 -10.81
CA PHE A 67 -2.52 -8.61 -10.04
C PHE A 67 -2.35 -10.11 -10.34
N TRP A 68 -3.46 -10.86 -10.34
CA TRP A 68 -3.48 -12.28 -10.67
C TRP A 68 -2.90 -12.56 -12.04
N ASP A 69 -3.36 -11.85 -13.09
CA ASP A 69 -2.86 -12.02 -14.46
C ASP A 69 -1.35 -11.70 -14.57
N GLN A 70 -0.83 -10.87 -13.72
CA GLN A 70 0.60 -10.62 -13.67
C GLN A 70 1.35 -11.76 -13.00
N VAL A 71 0.85 -12.33 -11.90
CA VAL A 71 1.48 -13.42 -11.15
C VAL A 71 1.53 -14.71 -11.97
N ILE A 72 0.44 -15.09 -12.64
CA ILE A 72 0.39 -16.32 -13.47
C ILE A 72 1.32 -16.30 -14.68
N ARG A 73 1.92 -15.17 -15.01
CA ARG A 73 2.96 -15.08 -16.08
C ARG A 73 4.32 -15.59 -15.62
N TYR A 74 4.52 -15.71 -14.32
CA TYR A 74 5.78 -16.13 -13.72
C TYR A 74 5.69 -17.47 -13.06
N PHE A 75 4.54 -17.85 -12.54
CA PHE A 75 4.34 -19.05 -11.75
C PHE A 75 3.24 -19.93 -12.34
N ASP A 76 3.50 -21.23 -12.43
CA ASP A 76 2.59 -22.22 -13.01
C ASP A 76 1.77 -22.94 -11.93
N SER A 77 2.37 -23.17 -10.73
CA SER A 77 1.69 -23.85 -9.63
C SER A 77 0.68 -22.94 -8.92
N LYS A 78 -0.44 -23.53 -8.49
CA LYS A 78 -1.47 -22.81 -7.74
C LYS A 78 -0.95 -22.33 -6.38
N GLU A 79 -0.10 -23.10 -5.76
CA GLU A 79 0.51 -22.81 -4.46
C GLU A 79 1.36 -21.52 -4.53
N ALA A 80 2.24 -21.42 -5.53
CA ALA A 80 3.04 -20.22 -5.74
C ALA A 80 2.17 -19.02 -6.13
N GLN A 81 1.21 -19.20 -7.03
CA GLN A 81 0.29 -18.15 -7.46
C GLN A 81 -0.49 -17.58 -6.27
N GLN A 82 -1.04 -18.44 -5.41
CA GLN A 82 -1.81 -18.01 -4.24
C GLN A 82 -0.96 -17.25 -3.23
N ILE A 83 0.18 -17.80 -2.84
CA ILE A 83 1.06 -17.18 -1.84
C ILE A 83 1.60 -15.83 -2.33
N ILE A 84 2.07 -15.75 -3.56
CA ILE A 84 2.56 -14.50 -4.12
C ILE A 84 1.45 -13.45 -4.24
N SER A 85 0.21 -13.89 -4.47
CA SER A 85 -0.94 -12.99 -4.58
C SER A 85 -1.48 -12.47 -3.24
N LEU A 86 -1.05 -13.02 -2.09
CA LEU A 86 -1.49 -12.57 -0.77
C LEU A 86 -1.20 -11.10 -0.50
N VAL A 87 -0.17 -10.54 -1.14
CA VAL A 87 0.15 -9.11 -1.05
C VAL A 87 -1.05 -8.21 -1.39
N SER A 88 -1.93 -8.63 -2.30
CA SER A 88 -3.13 -7.87 -2.66
C SER A 88 -4.12 -7.67 -1.50
N PHE A 89 -4.14 -8.57 -0.52
CA PHE A 89 -5.00 -8.46 0.66
C PHE A 89 -4.61 -7.28 1.57
N PHE A 90 -3.38 -6.85 1.53
CA PHE A 90 -2.95 -5.62 2.21
C PHE A 90 -3.76 -4.39 1.76
N LEU A 91 -4.21 -4.39 0.51
CA LEU A 91 -5.05 -3.33 -0.06
C LEU A 91 -6.55 -3.52 0.24
N GLY A 92 -6.93 -4.60 0.94
CA GLY A 92 -8.33 -4.95 1.19
C GLY A 92 -9.09 -5.39 -0.07
N ARG A 93 -8.39 -5.91 -1.08
CA ARG A 93 -8.95 -6.36 -2.36
C ARG A 93 -8.48 -7.76 -2.72
N THR A 94 -9.21 -8.39 -3.64
CA THR A 94 -8.78 -9.66 -4.23
C THR A 94 -7.68 -9.42 -5.30
N PRO A 95 -6.82 -10.41 -5.60
CA PRO A 95 -5.83 -10.26 -6.67
C PRO A 95 -6.46 -10.13 -8.06
N PHE A 96 -7.72 -10.53 -8.22
CA PHE A 96 -8.46 -10.42 -9.49
C PHE A 96 -8.93 -8.99 -9.77
N ASP A 97 -9.23 -8.22 -8.70
CA ASP A 97 -9.73 -6.84 -8.80
C ASP A 97 -8.64 -5.79 -8.55
N THR A 98 -7.45 -6.22 -8.16
CA THR A 98 -6.31 -5.33 -7.90
C THR A 98 -5.52 -5.12 -9.18
N PRO A 99 -5.26 -3.88 -9.62
CA PRO A 99 -4.40 -3.62 -10.78
C PRO A 99 -2.97 -4.14 -10.59
N ALA A 100 -2.38 -4.68 -11.65
CA ALA A 100 -1.04 -5.27 -11.64
C ALA A 100 0.07 -4.27 -11.26
N ILE A 101 -0.17 -2.97 -11.33
CA ILE A 101 0.79 -1.96 -10.87
C ILE A 101 1.17 -2.18 -9.40
N TYR A 102 0.22 -2.68 -8.58
CA TYR A 102 0.44 -2.95 -7.15
C TYR A 102 1.35 -4.15 -6.86
N THR A 103 1.80 -4.90 -7.89
CA THR A 103 2.86 -5.91 -7.69
C THR A 103 4.17 -5.29 -7.18
N LEU A 104 4.34 -3.97 -7.32
CA LEU A 104 5.44 -3.25 -6.68
C LEU A 104 5.52 -3.50 -5.15
N LEU A 105 4.40 -3.79 -4.50
CA LEU A 105 4.35 -4.12 -3.07
C LEU A 105 5.08 -5.43 -2.76
N SER A 106 5.12 -6.38 -3.70
CA SER A 106 5.91 -7.61 -3.53
C SER A 106 7.42 -7.31 -3.40
N HIS A 107 7.92 -6.28 -4.09
CA HIS A 107 9.31 -5.84 -3.90
C HIS A 107 9.53 -5.30 -2.47
N ILE A 108 8.59 -4.50 -1.94
CA ILE A 108 8.68 -3.96 -0.58
C ILE A 108 8.67 -5.12 0.43
N GLU A 109 7.75 -6.07 0.26
CA GLU A 109 7.60 -7.22 1.14
C GLU A 109 8.84 -8.11 1.18
N PHE A 110 9.39 -8.47 0.03
CA PHE A 110 10.40 -9.53 -0.06
C PHE A 110 11.84 -9.03 -0.11
N GLN A 111 12.10 -7.78 -0.51
CA GLN A 111 13.46 -7.28 -0.71
C GLN A 111 13.77 -5.94 -0.06
N HIS A 112 12.79 -5.05 0.14
CA HIS A 112 13.07 -3.70 0.62
C HIS A 112 12.97 -3.62 2.16
N ASP A 113 11.76 -3.58 2.69
CA ASP A 113 11.53 -3.36 4.13
C ASP A 113 11.01 -4.60 4.84
N GLY A 114 10.28 -5.48 4.16
CA GLY A 114 9.61 -6.63 4.73
C GLY A 114 8.40 -6.27 5.58
N TYR A 115 7.91 -7.27 6.33
CA TYR A 115 6.84 -7.08 7.29
C TYR A 115 7.36 -7.09 8.71
N TYR A 116 6.82 -6.20 9.53
CA TYR A 116 7.15 -6.10 10.94
C TYR A 116 5.94 -6.41 11.80
N ASN A 117 6.15 -7.17 12.85
CA ASN A 117 5.13 -7.36 13.88
C ASN A 117 5.44 -6.47 15.07
N VAL A 118 4.39 -5.86 15.64
CA VAL A 118 4.54 -4.94 16.78
C VAL A 118 4.58 -5.74 18.08
N LYS A 119 5.71 -5.70 18.78
CA LYS A 119 5.85 -6.34 20.10
C LYS A 119 4.82 -5.74 21.07
N GLY A 120 3.97 -6.61 21.62
CA GLY A 120 2.88 -6.20 22.52
C GLY A 120 1.57 -5.84 21.81
N GLY A 121 1.46 -6.13 20.49
CA GLY A 121 0.24 -5.96 19.70
C GLY A 121 0.13 -4.60 19.02
N MET A 122 -0.77 -4.53 18.04
CA MET A 122 -0.93 -3.34 17.17
C MET A 122 -1.31 -2.07 17.93
N TYR A 123 -2.00 -2.19 19.07
CA TYR A 123 -2.39 -1.03 19.89
C TYR A 123 -1.18 -0.25 20.43
N LYS A 124 0.00 -0.88 20.50
CA LYS A 124 1.24 -0.18 20.89
C LYS A 124 1.64 0.94 19.92
N ILE A 125 1.21 0.87 18.67
CA ILE A 125 1.39 1.97 17.71
C ILE A 125 0.54 3.17 18.15
N VAL A 126 -0.71 2.93 18.55
CA VAL A 126 -1.61 4.00 19.05
C VAL A 126 -1.01 4.65 20.29
N GLU A 127 -0.57 3.85 21.27
CA GLU A 127 0.09 4.37 22.47
C GLU A 127 1.34 5.21 22.15
N GLY A 128 2.14 4.75 21.16
CA GLY A 128 3.30 5.50 20.68
C GLY A 128 2.92 6.85 20.07
N LEU A 129 1.91 6.88 19.21
CA LEU A 129 1.41 8.10 18.59
C LEU A 129 0.84 9.08 19.64
N VAL A 130 0.07 8.59 20.62
CA VAL A 130 -0.45 9.42 21.70
C VAL A 130 0.70 10.10 22.47
N LYS A 131 1.75 9.37 22.82
CA LYS A 131 2.93 9.95 23.48
C LYS A 131 3.61 11.05 22.65
N GLU A 132 3.71 10.87 21.35
CA GLU A 132 4.28 11.91 20.47
C GLU A 132 3.39 13.16 20.38
N LEU A 133 2.06 12.97 20.33
CA LEU A 133 1.10 14.08 20.37
C LEU A 133 1.19 14.86 21.69
N GLU A 134 1.28 14.16 22.83
CA GLU A 134 1.48 14.78 24.16
C GLU A 134 2.77 15.59 24.22
N LYS A 135 3.89 15.05 23.71
CA LYS A 135 5.16 15.80 23.60
C LYS A 135 5.07 17.05 22.74
N ALA A 136 4.23 16.99 21.71
CA ALA A 136 3.95 18.12 20.82
C ALA A 136 2.93 19.10 21.41
N ASN A 137 2.48 18.92 22.67
CA ASN A 137 1.44 19.69 23.33
C ASN A 137 0.09 19.68 22.58
N VAL A 138 -0.22 18.59 21.88
CA VAL A 138 -1.51 18.40 21.25
C VAL A 138 -2.51 17.90 22.29
N GLN A 139 -3.60 18.61 22.47
CA GLN A 139 -4.68 18.18 23.36
C GLN A 139 -5.53 17.12 22.67
N ILE A 140 -5.66 15.94 23.29
CA ILE A 140 -6.55 14.87 22.84
C ILE A 140 -7.80 14.90 23.72
N ILE A 141 -8.97 15.01 23.11
CA ILE A 141 -10.26 15.05 23.80
C ILE A 141 -10.99 13.75 23.52
N TYR A 142 -11.12 12.92 24.54
CA TYR A 142 -11.80 11.63 24.47
C TYR A 142 -13.31 11.78 24.68
N ASN A 143 -14.06 10.73 24.30
CA ASN A 143 -15.53 10.64 24.45
C ASN A 143 -16.28 11.83 23.82
N THR A 144 -15.71 12.39 22.75
CA THR A 144 -16.26 13.54 22.04
C THR A 144 -16.49 13.17 20.59
N GLU A 145 -17.75 13.02 20.21
CA GLU A 145 -18.17 12.74 18.85
C GLU A 145 -18.52 14.04 18.13
N ILE A 146 -17.89 14.30 16.99
CA ILE A 146 -18.25 15.44 16.14
C ILE A 146 -19.43 15.03 15.27
N VAL A 147 -20.57 15.67 15.50
CA VAL A 147 -21.84 15.35 14.81
C VAL A 147 -22.19 16.36 13.71
N ASN A 148 -21.59 17.56 13.73
CA ASN A 148 -21.87 18.59 12.74
C ASN A 148 -20.70 19.58 12.61
N TYR A 149 -20.77 20.46 11.62
CA TYR A 149 -19.80 21.55 11.43
C TYR A 149 -20.48 22.81 10.90
N GLU A 150 -19.87 23.96 11.14
CA GLU A 150 -20.21 25.23 10.51
C GLU A 150 -19.16 25.57 9.45
N SER A 151 -19.61 26.18 8.35
CA SER A 151 -18.70 26.60 7.28
C SER A 151 -19.07 27.95 6.71
N LYS A 152 -18.06 28.69 6.24
CA LYS A 152 -18.23 29.92 5.45
C LYS A 152 -17.55 29.70 4.11
N GLY A 153 -18.37 29.48 3.08
CA GLY A 153 -17.90 29.06 1.76
C GLY A 153 -17.21 27.69 1.82
N LYS A 154 -15.93 27.61 1.46
CA LYS A 154 -15.13 26.37 1.46
C LYS A 154 -14.33 26.15 2.76
N LYS A 155 -14.47 26.99 3.76
CA LYS A 155 -13.72 26.90 5.02
C LYS A 155 -14.64 26.47 6.15
N ILE A 156 -14.26 25.42 6.88
CA ILE A 156 -14.88 25.03 8.14
C ILE A 156 -14.49 26.09 9.19
N THR A 157 -15.48 26.58 9.94
CA THR A 157 -15.31 27.62 10.96
C THR A 157 -15.48 27.09 12.39
N ALA A 158 -16.20 25.98 12.57
CA ALA A 158 -16.36 25.30 13.84
C ALA A 158 -16.79 23.85 13.62
N PHE A 159 -16.43 22.98 14.54
CA PHE A 159 -17.01 21.64 14.70
C PHE A 159 -18.01 21.65 15.87
N ILE A 160 -19.05 20.85 15.78
CA ILE A 160 -20.10 20.75 16.81
C ILE A 160 -20.12 19.30 17.30
N ASP A 161 -19.97 19.12 18.62
CA ASP A 161 -20.01 17.80 19.22
C ASP A 161 -21.47 17.38 19.59
N GLN A 162 -21.60 16.13 20.05
CA GLN A 162 -22.89 15.53 20.45
C GLN A 162 -23.61 16.31 21.57
N THR A 163 -22.93 17.19 22.29
CA THR A 163 -23.52 18.04 23.33
C THR A 163 -23.96 19.41 22.82
N GLY A 164 -23.67 19.72 21.55
CA GLY A 164 -23.88 21.02 20.92
C GLY A 164 -22.76 22.03 21.18
N LYS A 165 -21.66 21.63 21.83
CA LYS A 165 -20.53 22.50 22.05
C LYS A 165 -19.77 22.72 20.72
N LYS A 166 -19.37 23.98 20.51
CA LYS A 166 -18.52 24.38 19.37
C LYS A 166 -17.05 24.33 19.75
N TRP A 167 -16.28 23.83 18.81
CA TRP A 167 -14.80 23.66 18.88
C TRP A 167 -14.14 24.45 17.76
#